data_8e0aef8b71e543b46547149d90def371
#
_entry.id   8e0aef8b71e543b46547149d90def371
#
_cell.length_a   1.000
_cell.length_b   1.000
_cell.length_c   1.000
_cell.angle_alpha   90.00
_cell.angle_beta   90.00
_cell.angle_gamma   90.00
#
_symmetry.space_group_name_H-M   'P 1'
#
loop_
_entity.id
_entity.type
_entity.pdbx_description
1 polymer ?
#
loop_
_entity_poly.entity_id
_entity_poly.type
_entity_poly.pdbx_seq_one_letter_code
_entity_poly.pdbx_strand_id
1 'polypeptide(L)'
;GRDRDPIRDKWQLFVLSGPSGVGKDAVLSLMRENGLPLHFTVTATTRPQRLNEVDGVDYFFYSDSEFAAMMVDNAFLESAIVYGYRYGVPKGPVNQARDQGIDVIIKADIQGAASIRTEAPEAVLIVLEPPDIPELTRRLAERMTETSDALKIRIATAQREMVEGAKLDHRVVNRNGRLD
;
A
#
# COMPACT_ATOMS: atom_id res chain seq x y z
N GLY A 1 -14.78 -29.94 -13.57
CA GLY A 1 -15.51 -28.85 -12.98
C GLY A 1 -14.93 -28.60 -11.60
N ARG A 2 -14.41 -27.41 -11.34
CA ARG A 2 -14.11 -26.99 -9.98
C ARG A 2 -15.41 -26.40 -9.45
N ASP A 3 -15.96 -27.05 -8.42
CA ASP A 3 -17.10 -26.50 -7.67
C ASP A 3 -16.73 -25.08 -7.20
N ARG A 4 -17.42 -24.08 -7.75
CA ARG A 4 -17.34 -22.71 -7.24
C ARG A 4 -18.16 -22.69 -5.96
N ASP A 5 -17.49 -22.40 -4.87
CA ASP A 5 -18.11 -22.15 -3.57
C ASP A 5 -19.06 -20.95 -3.70
N PRO A 6 -20.37 -21.07 -3.50
CA PRO A 6 -21.32 -19.98 -3.66
C PRO A 6 -21.12 -18.79 -2.70
N ILE A 7 -20.19 -18.91 -1.75
CA ILE A 7 -19.80 -17.82 -0.85
C ILE A 7 -18.74 -16.90 -1.51
N ARG A 8 -18.14 -17.28 -2.65
CA ARG A 8 -17.06 -16.55 -3.34
C ARG A 8 -17.48 -15.76 -4.58
N ASP A 9 -18.73 -15.43 -4.74
CA ASP A 9 -19.20 -14.62 -5.89
C ASP A 9 -18.95 -13.12 -5.75
N LYS A 10 -18.20 -12.67 -4.74
CA LYS A 10 -17.90 -11.26 -4.55
C LYS A 10 -16.40 -11.04 -4.53
N TRP A 11 -15.91 -10.35 -5.57
CA TRP A 11 -14.59 -9.73 -5.61
C TRP A 11 -14.30 -8.96 -4.32
N GLN A 12 -13.10 -9.05 -3.80
CA GLN A 12 -12.65 -8.36 -2.60
C GLN A 12 -11.51 -7.39 -2.90
N LEU A 13 -11.60 -6.20 -2.33
CA LEU A 13 -10.53 -5.22 -2.32
C LEU A 13 -9.91 -5.17 -0.94
N PHE A 14 -8.64 -5.55 -0.84
CA PHE A 14 -7.85 -5.47 0.37
C PHE A 14 -6.92 -4.27 0.32
N VAL A 15 -6.74 -3.58 1.43
CA VAL A 15 -5.76 -2.50 1.59
C VAL A 15 -4.83 -2.86 2.74
N LEU A 16 -3.56 -3.10 2.42
CA LEU A 16 -2.52 -3.29 3.42
C LEU A 16 -1.90 -1.95 3.76
N SER A 17 -2.11 -1.50 4.97
CA SER A 17 -1.64 -0.24 5.50
C SER A 17 -0.74 -0.43 6.71
N GLY A 18 -0.21 0.64 7.23
CA GLY A 18 0.64 0.64 8.41
C GLY A 18 1.72 1.70 8.31
N PRO A 19 2.40 2.00 9.42
CA PRO A 19 3.42 3.04 9.46
C PRO A 19 4.61 2.72 8.55
N SER A 20 5.36 3.75 8.18
CA SER A 20 6.62 3.60 7.44
C SER A 20 7.57 2.68 8.21
N GLY A 21 8.25 1.78 7.51
CA GLY A 21 9.22 0.85 8.12
C GLY A 21 8.63 -0.39 8.77
N VAL A 22 7.32 -0.58 8.76
CA VAL A 22 6.67 -1.75 9.38
C VAL A 22 6.84 -3.05 8.59
N GLY A 23 7.23 -2.97 7.32
CA GLY A 23 7.49 -4.14 6.47
C GLY A 23 6.40 -4.48 5.47
N LYS A 24 5.59 -3.52 5.04
CA LYS A 24 4.53 -3.74 4.03
C LYS A 24 5.06 -4.36 2.73
N ASP A 25 6.18 -3.87 2.21
CA ASP A 25 6.77 -4.39 0.96
C ASP A 25 7.25 -5.84 1.12
N ALA A 26 7.87 -6.18 2.26
CA ALA A 26 8.32 -7.53 2.56
C ALA A 26 7.15 -8.52 2.63
N VAL A 27 6.05 -8.14 3.28
CA VAL A 27 4.83 -8.94 3.37
C VAL A 27 4.22 -9.16 1.99
N LEU A 28 4.07 -8.11 1.18
CA LEU A 28 3.53 -8.21 -0.18
C LEU A 28 4.40 -9.07 -1.10
N SER A 29 5.74 -8.95 -0.98
CA SER A 29 6.67 -9.81 -1.75
C SER A 29 6.49 -11.28 -1.38
N LEU A 30 6.41 -11.59 -0.09
CA LEU A 30 6.19 -12.95 0.38
C LEU A 30 4.84 -13.52 -0.08
N MET A 31 3.78 -12.72 -0.01
CA MET A 31 2.46 -13.11 -0.52
C MET A 31 2.51 -13.44 -2.02
N ARG A 32 3.25 -12.66 -2.79
CA ARG A 32 3.44 -12.88 -4.23
C ARG A 32 4.28 -14.14 -4.49
N GLU A 33 5.37 -14.32 -3.76
CA GLU A 33 6.24 -15.51 -3.86
C GLU A 33 5.52 -16.81 -3.50
N ASN A 34 4.61 -16.76 -2.53
CA ASN A 34 3.75 -17.89 -2.15
C ASN A 34 2.58 -18.13 -3.14
N GLY A 35 2.50 -17.37 -4.21
CA GLY A 35 1.51 -17.58 -5.27
C GLY A 35 0.07 -17.32 -4.85
N LEU A 36 -0.17 -16.40 -3.91
CA LEU A 36 -1.53 -16.03 -3.55
C LEU A 36 -2.27 -15.47 -4.78
N PRO A 37 -3.52 -15.91 -5.03
CA PRO A 37 -4.27 -15.56 -6.23
C PRO A 37 -4.84 -14.13 -6.12
N LEU A 38 -3.97 -13.15 -5.97
CA LEU A 38 -4.30 -11.74 -5.82
C LEU A 38 -3.71 -10.91 -6.97
N HIS A 39 -4.42 -9.89 -7.38
CA HIS A 39 -3.84 -8.82 -8.17
C HIS A 39 -3.16 -7.82 -7.23
N PHE A 40 -1.85 -7.73 -7.32
CA PHE A 40 -1.04 -6.73 -6.60
C PHE A 40 -0.99 -5.46 -7.42
N THR A 41 -1.52 -4.36 -6.89
CA THR A 41 -1.56 -3.09 -7.63
C THR A 41 -0.18 -2.51 -7.84
N VAL A 42 0.01 -1.85 -8.98
CA VAL A 42 1.19 -1.05 -9.29
C VAL A 42 0.83 0.43 -9.14
N THR A 43 1.54 1.13 -8.29
CA THR A 43 1.35 2.56 -8.03
C THR A 43 1.90 3.40 -9.18
N ALA A 44 1.18 4.43 -9.58
CA ALA A 44 1.67 5.45 -10.50
C ALA A 44 2.47 6.53 -9.74
N THR A 45 3.51 7.09 -10.37
CA THR A 45 4.31 8.16 -9.79
C THR A 45 4.87 9.10 -10.83
N THR A 46 5.10 10.36 -10.44
CA THR A 46 5.85 11.34 -11.23
C THR A 46 7.34 11.40 -10.85
N ARG A 47 7.76 10.61 -9.86
CA ARG A 47 9.17 10.47 -9.51
C ARG A 47 9.93 9.85 -10.68
N PRO A 48 11.12 10.37 -11.04
CA PRO A 48 11.95 9.73 -12.05
C PRO A 48 12.25 8.25 -11.73
N GLN A 49 12.16 7.42 -12.75
CA GLN A 49 12.51 6.01 -12.68
C GLN A 49 13.99 5.85 -12.27
N ARG A 50 14.27 4.97 -11.33
CA ARG A 50 15.63 4.60 -10.94
C ARG A 50 16.17 3.49 -11.84
N LEU A 51 17.49 3.33 -11.87
CA LEU A 51 18.17 2.41 -12.80
C LEU A 51 17.69 0.95 -12.73
N ASN A 52 17.33 0.48 -11.54
CA ASN A 52 16.89 -0.91 -11.31
C ASN A 52 15.38 -1.09 -11.25
N GLU A 53 14.61 -0.04 -11.53
CA GLU A 53 13.15 -0.10 -11.54
C GLU A 53 12.63 -0.40 -12.95
N VAL A 54 11.53 -1.12 -13.02
CA VAL A 54 10.85 -1.50 -14.27
C VAL A 54 9.48 -0.84 -14.32
N ASP A 55 9.22 -0.07 -15.38
CA ASP A 55 7.92 0.55 -15.62
C ASP A 55 6.82 -0.52 -15.76
N GLY A 56 5.69 -0.28 -15.11
CA GLY A 56 4.56 -1.21 -15.07
C GLY A 56 4.73 -2.39 -14.10
N VAL A 57 5.90 -2.51 -13.44
CA VAL A 57 6.19 -3.54 -12.44
C VAL A 57 6.41 -2.93 -11.06
N ASP A 58 7.41 -2.06 -10.94
CA ASP A 58 7.70 -1.36 -9.67
C ASP A 58 6.76 -0.16 -9.49
N TYR A 59 6.61 0.62 -10.53
CA TYR A 59 5.69 1.76 -10.65
C TYR A 59 5.25 1.91 -12.11
N PHE A 60 4.16 2.63 -12.32
CA PHE A 60 3.89 3.31 -13.58
C PHE A 60 4.52 4.70 -13.50
N PHE A 61 5.49 4.99 -14.37
CA PHE A 61 6.19 6.26 -14.39
C PHE A 61 5.55 7.21 -15.39
N TYR A 62 4.99 8.31 -14.89
CA TYR A 62 4.31 9.33 -15.68
C TYR A 62 5.00 10.69 -15.52
N SER A 63 4.90 11.54 -16.53
CA SER A 63 5.20 12.96 -16.39
C SER A 63 4.15 13.66 -15.51
N ASP A 64 4.49 14.84 -15.00
CA ASP A 64 3.53 15.64 -14.22
C ASP A 64 2.27 15.97 -15.03
N SER A 65 2.40 16.24 -16.34
CA SER A 65 1.27 16.54 -17.22
C SER A 65 0.36 15.33 -17.45
N GLU A 66 0.92 14.15 -17.67
CA GLU A 66 0.16 12.91 -17.79
C GLU A 66 -0.57 12.57 -16.49
N PHE A 67 0.11 12.67 -15.36
CA PHE A 67 -0.51 12.40 -14.05
C PHE A 67 -1.63 13.42 -13.76
N ALA A 68 -1.43 14.70 -14.09
CA ALA A 68 -2.46 15.71 -13.92
C ALA A 68 -3.69 15.45 -14.80
N ALA A 69 -3.51 15.02 -16.03
CA ALA A 69 -4.62 14.62 -16.90
C ALA A 69 -5.40 13.44 -16.32
N MET A 70 -4.71 12.43 -15.81
CA MET A 70 -5.34 11.29 -15.12
C MET A 70 -6.13 11.70 -13.88
N MET A 71 -5.65 12.71 -13.13
CA MET A 71 -6.40 13.27 -11.99
C MET A 71 -7.69 13.95 -12.43
N VAL A 72 -7.65 14.73 -13.51
CA VAL A 72 -8.85 15.37 -14.10
C VAL A 72 -9.88 14.33 -14.52
N ASP A 73 -9.44 13.22 -15.08
CA ASP A 73 -10.27 12.10 -15.49
C ASP A 73 -10.73 11.19 -14.33
N ASN A 74 -10.41 11.58 -13.08
CA ASN A 74 -10.72 10.77 -11.89
C ASN A 74 -10.22 9.32 -11.98
N ALA A 75 -9.01 9.13 -12.54
CA ALA A 75 -8.44 7.83 -12.85
C ALA A 75 -7.76 7.13 -11.66
N PHE A 76 -7.68 7.77 -10.50
CA PHE A 76 -7.06 7.21 -9.30
C PHE A 76 -8.07 6.89 -8.20
N LEU A 77 -7.90 5.76 -7.52
CA LEU A 77 -8.61 5.43 -6.29
C LEU A 77 -8.15 6.32 -5.13
N GLU A 78 -6.87 6.64 -5.11
CA GLU A 78 -6.22 7.47 -4.12
C GLU A 78 -4.99 8.10 -4.76
N SER A 79 -4.69 9.33 -4.37
CA SER A 79 -3.45 10.00 -4.77
C SER A 79 -2.91 10.87 -3.64
N ALA A 80 -1.59 11.00 -3.56
CA ALA A 80 -0.91 11.79 -2.56
C ALA A 80 0.37 12.42 -3.13
N ILE A 81 0.86 13.45 -2.46
CA ILE A 81 2.19 14.03 -2.71
C ILE A 81 3.11 13.58 -1.59
N VAL A 82 4.22 12.95 -1.96
CA VAL A 82 5.24 12.47 -1.04
C VAL A 82 6.60 12.96 -1.52
N TYR A 83 7.28 13.74 -0.69
CA TYR A 83 8.57 14.36 -1.02
C TYR A 83 8.59 15.10 -2.36
N GLY A 84 7.50 15.83 -2.68
CA GLY A 84 7.36 16.62 -3.89
C GLY A 84 6.97 15.87 -5.15
N TYR A 85 6.83 14.55 -5.09
CA TYR A 85 6.34 13.72 -6.20
C TYR A 85 4.92 13.25 -5.95
N ARG A 86 4.18 13.07 -7.04
CA ARG A 86 2.81 12.52 -6.99
C ARG A 86 2.86 10.99 -7.02
N TYR A 87 1.96 10.40 -6.26
CA TYR A 87 1.72 8.95 -6.24
C TYR A 87 0.22 8.70 -6.31
N GLY A 88 -0.19 7.64 -6.97
CA GLY A 88 -1.60 7.29 -7.05
C GLY A 88 -1.82 5.83 -7.43
N VAL A 89 -2.96 5.29 -7.02
CA VAL A 89 -3.39 3.94 -7.38
C VAL A 89 -4.37 4.04 -8.56
N PRO A 90 -3.98 3.61 -9.78
CA PRO A 90 -4.85 3.68 -10.94
C PRO A 90 -6.09 2.78 -10.79
N LYS A 91 -7.27 3.29 -11.13
CA LYS A 91 -8.54 2.53 -11.11
C LYS A 91 -8.61 1.47 -12.20
N GLY A 92 -8.01 1.70 -13.36
CA GLY A 92 -8.12 0.82 -14.52
C GLY A 92 -7.76 -0.64 -14.23
N PRO A 93 -6.52 -0.95 -13.76
CA PRO A 93 -6.12 -2.31 -13.42
C PRO A 93 -6.97 -2.94 -12.31
N VAL A 94 -7.41 -2.16 -11.32
CA VAL A 94 -8.30 -2.63 -10.23
C VAL A 94 -9.66 -3.03 -10.79
N ASN A 95 -10.25 -2.21 -11.65
CA ASN A 95 -11.52 -2.50 -12.30
C ASN A 95 -11.41 -3.75 -13.21
N GLN A 96 -10.31 -3.88 -13.96
CA GLN A 96 -10.06 -5.05 -14.79
C GLN A 96 -9.98 -6.34 -13.96
N ALA A 97 -9.26 -6.33 -12.84
CA ALA A 97 -9.19 -7.47 -11.93
C ALA A 97 -10.57 -7.81 -11.35
N ARG A 98 -11.33 -6.79 -10.94
CA ARG A 98 -12.72 -6.96 -10.48
C ARG A 98 -13.60 -7.64 -11.51
N ASP A 99 -13.55 -7.19 -12.75
CA ASP A 99 -14.37 -7.74 -13.83
C ASP A 99 -14.00 -9.19 -14.17
N GLN A 100 -12.78 -9.61 -13.82
CA GLN A 100 -12.30 -10.99 -13.92
C GLN A 100 -12.57 -11.82 -12.65
N GLY A 101 -13.15 -11.21 -11.60
CA GLY A 101 -13.37 -11.88 -10.31
C GLY A 101 -12.10 -12.18 -9.53
N ILE A 102 -11.03 -11.39 -9.78
CA ILE A 102 -9.74 -11.53 -9.11
C ILE A 102 -9.68 -10.54 -7.93
N ASP A 103 -9.41 -11.04 -6.75
CA ASP A 103 -9.21 -10.20 -5.56
C ASP A 103 -7.99 -9.31 -5.73
N VAL A 104 -8.07 -8.11 -5.19
CA VAL A 104 -7.04 -7.07 -5.33
C VAL A 104 -6.47 -6.70 -3.97
N ILE A 105 -5.15 -6.51 -3.90
CA ILE A 105 -4.48 -5.94 -2.74
C ILE A 105 -3.74 -4.65 -3.11
N ILE A 106 -4.00 -3.60 -2.35
CA ILE A 106 -3.38 -2.28 -2.47
C ILE A 106 -2.47 -2.03 -1.28
N LYS A 107 -1.27 -1.51 -1.54
CA LYS A 107 -0.42 -0.94 -0.49
C LYS A 107 -0.73 0.55 -0.36
N ALA A 108 -1.07 1.01 0.83
CA ALA A 108 -1.30 2.42 1.13
C ALA A 108 -0.81 2.79 2.53
N ASP A 109 -0.46 4.06 2.74
CA ASP A 109 -0.30 4.59 4.09
C ASP A 109 -1.68 4.74 4.78
N ILE A 110 -1.68 5.15 6.05
CA ILE A 110 -2.93 5.27 6.83
C ILE A 110 -3.89 6.29 6.23
N GLN A 111 -3.38 7.40 5.70
CA GLN A 111 -4.22 8.42 5.05
C GLN A 111 -4.77 7.90 3.72
N GLY A 112 -3.94 7.23 2.93
CA GLY A 112 -4.35 6.58 1.69
C GLY A 112 -5.42 5.51 1.91
N ALA A 113 -5.28 4.71 2.95
CA ALA A 113 -6.29 3.72 3.33
C ALA A 113 -7.64 4.38 3.67
N ALA A 114 -7.63 5.48 4.41
CA ALA A 114 -8.85 6.24 4.72
C ALA A 114 -9.50 6.83 3.46
N SER A 115 -8.69 7.34 2.53
CA SER A 115 -9.18 7.85 1.23
C SER A 115 -9.80 6.74 0.39
N ILE A 116 -9.15 5.57 0.33
CA ILE A 116 -9.69 4.40 -0.39
C ILE A 116 -11.02 3.95 0.22
N ARG A 117 -11.17 3.97 1.54
CA ARG A 117 -12.43 3.66 2.22
C ARG A 117 -13.57 4.58 1.77
N THR A 118 -13.29 5.85 1.51
CA THR A 118 -14.28 6.80 1.03
C THR A 118 -14.73 6.49 -0.39
N GLU A 119 -13.79 6.11 -1.27
CA GLU A 119 -14.08 5.76 -2.66
C GLU A 119 -14.65 4.34 -2.83
N ALA A 120 -14.24 3.41 -1.97
CA ALA A 120 -14.61 2.00 -1.99
C ALA A 120 -14.98 1.54 -0.56
N PRO A 121 -16.22 1.81 -0.09
CA PRO A 121 -16.63 1.48 1.28
C PRO A 121 -16.55 -0.01 1.62
N GLU A 122 -16.61 -0.89 0.62
CA GLU A 122 -16.50 -2.34 0.73
C GLU A 122 -15.06 -2.83 0.95
N ALA A 123 -14.06 -1.97 0.80
CA ALA A 123 -12.65 -2.36 0.96
C ALA A 123 -12.38 -2.85 2.39
N VAL A 124 -11.62 -3.94 2.48
CA VAL A 124 -11.13 -4.50 3.76
C VAL A 124 -9.78 -3.89 4.09
N LEU A 125 -9.71 -3.10 5.14
CA LEU A 125 -8.51 -2.38 5.55
C LEU A 125 -7.77 -3.17 6.63
N ILE A 126 -6.52 -3.53 6.34
CA ILE A 126 -5.64 -4.29 7.21
C ILE A 126 -4.47 -3.40 7.61
N VAL A 127 -4.28 -3.18 8.91
CA VAL A 127 -3.09 -2.49 9.41
C VAL A 127 -2.02 -3.49 9.82
N LEU A 128 -0.83 -3.29 9.29
CA LEU A 128 0.37 -3.99 9.72
C LEU A 128 1.04 -3.15 10.81
N GLU A 129 1.28 -3.76 11.95
CA GLU A 129 1.87 -3.10 13.12
C GLU A 129 3.22 -3.71 13.48
N PRO A 130 4.16 -2.93 14.02
CA PRO A 130 5.37 -3.47 14.64
C PRO A 130 5.01 -4.12 15.98
N PRO A 131 5.86 -5.01 16.53
CA PRO A 131 5.65 -5.57 17.87
C PRO A 131 5.58 -4.51 18.95
N ASP A 132 6.41 -3.47 18.85
CA ASP A 132 6.49 -2.34 19.74
C ASP A 132 7.14 -1.12 19.09
N ILE A 133 7.12 0.02 19.76
CA ILE A 133 7.73 1.27 19.28
C ILE A 133 9.26 1.19 19.20
N PRO A 134 10.00 0.60 20.17
CA PRO A 134 11.46 0.43 20.04
C PRO A 134 11.86 -0.32 18.78
N GLU A 135 11.17 -1.38 18.41
CA GLU A 135 11.43 -2.13 17.19
C GLU A 135 11.17 -1.29 15.92
N LEU A 136 10.08 -0.53 15.88
CA LEU A 136 9.80 0.39 14.79
C LEU A 136 10.91 1.44 14.66
N THR A 137 11.33 2.01 15.77
CA THR A 137 12.44 2.99 15.84
C THR A 137 13.73 2.39 15.27
N ARG A 138 14.08 1.16 15.67
CA ARG A 138 15.24 0.44 15.17
C ARG A 138 15.16 0.26 13.64
N ARG A 139 14.02 -0.21 13.12
CA ARG A 139 13.81 -0.42 11.68
C ARG A 139 13.89 0.88 10.89
N LEU A 140 13.37 1.97 11.43
CA LEU A 140 13.49 3.29 10.80
C LEU A 140 14.93 3.78 10.78
N ALA A 141 15.65 3.63 11.90
CA ALA A 141 17.07 4.04 12.00
C ALA A 141 17.98 3.27 11.02
N GLU A 142 17.76 1.97 10.85
CA GLU A 142 18.57 1.13 9.93
C GLU A 142 18.41 1.51 8.45
N ARG A 143 17.29 2.09 8.08
CA ARG A 143 17.00 2.51 6.69
C ARG A 143 17.55 3.90 6.35
N MET A 144 18.07 4.62 7.35
CA MET A 144 18.34 6.04 7.19
C MET A 144 19.82 6.38 7.26
N THR A 145 20.27 7.10 6.22
CA THR A 145 21.47 7.95 6.23
C THR A 145 21.14 9.40 6.66
N GLU A 146 19.97 9.65 7.24
CA GLU A 146 19.45 10.98 7.52
C GLU A 146 19.81 11.46 8.93
N THR A 147 19.59 12.76 9.17
CA THR A 147 19.87 13.42 10.45
C THR A 147 18.98 12.90 11.59
N SER A 148 19.45 13.06 12.84
CA SER A 148 18.68 12.67 14.03
C SER A 148 17.31 13.34 14.15
N ASP A 149 17.17 14.56 13.62
CA ASP A 149 15.89 15.31 13.65
C ASP A 149 14.87 14.75 12.65
N ALA A 150 15.31 14.33 11.47
CA ALA A 150 14.46 13.64 10.51
C ALA A 150 13.94 12.31 11.07
N LEU A 151 14.78 11.56 11.77
CA LEU A 151 14.39 10.32 12.44
C LEU A 151 13.31 10.56 13.51
N LYS A 152 13.48 11.61 14.37
CA LYS A 152 12.48 11.98 15.37
C LYS A 152 11.12 12.31 14.77
N ILE A 153 11.09 13.05 13.65
CA ILE A 153 9.87 13.39 12.93
C ILE A 153 9.19 12.12 12.41
N ARG A 154 9.96 11.19 11.85
CA ARG A 154 9.40 9.91 11.35
C ARG A 154 8.84 9.05 12.46
N ILE A 155 9.51 8.96 13.60
CA ILE A 155 9.02 8.22 14.77
C ILE A 155 7.69 8.82 15.26
N ALA A 156 7.63 10.15 15.42
CA ALA A 156 6.41 10.83 15.84
C ALA A 156 5.25 10.64 14.83
N THR A 157 5.55 10.66 13.54
CA THR A 157 4.57 10.38 12.48
C THR A 157 4.08 8.94 12.57
N ALA A 158 4.99 7.97 12.71
CA ALA A 158 4.64 6.55 12.82
C ALA A 158 3.79 6.25 14.06
N GLN A 159 4.06 6.90 15.19
CA GLN A 159 3.23 6.78 16.39
C GLN A 159 1.80 7.26 16.18
N ARG A 160 1.61 8.39 15.48
CA ARG A 160 0.28 8.89 15.10
C ARG A 160 -0.41 7.94 14.13
N GLU A 161 0.31 7.44 13.14
CA GLU A 161 -0.20 6.47 12.18
C GLU A 161 -0.66 5.17 12.87
N MET A 162 0.02 4.71 13.92
CA MET A 162 -0.41 3.55 14.69
C MET A 162 -1.74 3.80 15.43
N VAL A 163 -1.94 4.99 15.98
CA VAL A 163 -3.21 5.36 16.64
C VAL A 163 -4.36 5.38 15.62
N GLU A 164 -4.15 5.98 14.47
CA GLU A 164 -5.16 6.01 13.40
C GLU A 164 -5.37 4.60 12.79
N GLY A 165 -4.30 3.83 12.64
CA GLY A 165 -4.36 2.45 12.14
C GLY A 165 -5.19 1.53 13.02
N ALA A 166 -5.25 1.77 14.32
CA ALA A 166 -6.09 1.00 15.24
C ALA A 166 -7.58 1.08 14.92
N LYS A 167 -8.01 2.03 14.10
CA LYS A 167 -9.40 2.19 13.65
C LYS A 167 -9.72 1.37 12.39
N LEU A 168 -8.75 0.70 11.78
CA LEU A 168 -8.94 -0.13 10.60
C LEU A 168 -9.58 -1.48 10.96
N ASP A 169 -10.04 -2.23 9.95
CA ASP A 169 -10.86 -3.43 10.15
C ASP A 169 -10.10 -4.58 10.82
N HIS A 170 -8.84 -4.77 10.41
CA HIS A 170 -7.99 -5.85 10.92
C HIS A 170 -6.60 -5.34 11.30
N ARG A 171 -6.02 -5.96 12.32
CA ARG A 171 -4.67 -5.66 12.81
C ARG A 171 -3.79 -6.91 12.73
N VAL A 172 -2.63 -6.79 12.12
CA VAL A 172 -1.64 -7.85 12.00
C VAL A 172 -0.30 -7.34 12.54
N VAL A 173 0.29 -8.06 13.48
CA VAL A 173 1.59 -7.70 14.06
C VAL A 173 2.71 -8.39 13.30
N ASN A 174 3.57 -7.61 12.65
CA ASN A 174 4.77 -8.12 11.99
C ASN A 174 5.91 -8.29 13.01
N ARG A 175 6.06 -9.48 13.52
CA ARG A 175 7.13 -9.86 14.46
C ARG A 175 8.42 -10.20 13.70
N ASN A 176 9.57 -9.87 14.29
CA ASN A 176 10.87 -10.17 13.71
C ASN A 176 11.04 -11.67 13.44
N GLY A 177 11.50 -12.00 12.23
CA GLY A 177 11.79 -13.38 11.82
C GLY A 177 10.57 -14.26 11.62
N ARG A 178 9.35 -13.69 11.64
CA ARG A 178 8.09 -14.41 11.38
C ARG A 178 7.28 -13.65 10.35
N LEU A 179 7.48 -14.03 9.11
CA LEU A 179 6.65 -13.65 7.95
C LEU A 179 5.76 -14.81 7.49
N ASP A 180 5.58 -15.80 8.35
CA ASP A 180 4.74 -16.99 8.16
C ASP A 180 3.26 -16.72 8.51
#